data_01ecec69b19920106f9a7be280a90ce1
#
_entry.id   01ecec69b19920106f9a7be280a90ce1
#
_cell.length_a   1.000
_cell.length_b   1.000
_cell.length_c   1.000
_cell.angle_alpha   90.00
_cell.angle_beta   90.00
_cell.angle_gamma   90.00
#
_symmetry.space_group_name_H-M   'P 1'
#
loop_
_entity.id
_entity.type
_entity.pdbx_description
1 polymer ?
#
loop_
_entity_poly.entity_id
_entity_poly.type
_entity_poly.pdbx_seq_one_letter_code
_entity_poly.pdbx_strand_id
1 'polypeptide(L)'
;MTECTPDIQRPTPAERQDALSRLEEHHDFPCVYMFKAIGYNSGEFAQEVRQAAESVLGPIMGKDEVRSRPSSADKYLAVTIDTQVESSSQVLDVYEALKALEGLVMLA
;
A
#
# COMPACT_ATOMS: atom_id res chain seq x y z
N MET A 1 12.71 -28.46 2.55
CA MET A 1 12.52 -27.83 2.49
C MET A 1 12.51 -27.10 2.36
N THR A 2 12.46 -26.92 2.38
CA THR A 2 12.40 -26.15 2.34
C THR A 2 12.25 -25.31 2.35
N GLU A 3 12.07 -24.88 2.40
CA GLU A 3 11.86 -23.98 2.42
C GLU A 3 11.96 -23.11 2.42
N CYS A 4 12.09 -22.91 2.32
CA CYS A 4 12.26 -22.05 2.52
C CYS A 4 12.32 -20.89 2.39
N THR A 5 12.63 -20.73 1.27
CA THR A 5 12.60 -19.45 1.44
C THR A 5 11.34 -18.94 1.54
N PRO A 6 11.02 -18.54 2.58
CA PRO A 6 9.74 -18.05 2.74
C PRO A 6 9.57 -16.87 1.89
N ASP A 7 8.52 -16.88 1.21
CA ASP A 7 8.10 -15.70 0.57
C ASP A 7 7.53 -14.82 1.65
N ILE A 8 8.39 -14.08 2.28
CA ILE A 8 7.95 -13.27 3.40
C ILE A 8 7.12 -12.10 2.97
N GLN A 9 6.98 -11.90 1.66
CA GLN A 9 6.17 -10.81 1.16
C GLN A 9 4.72 -11.19 1.00
N ARG A 10 4.42 -12.46 1.10
CA ARG A 10 3.05 -12.94 0.95
C ARG A 10 2.58 -13.58 2.23
N PRO A 11 1.49 -13.07 2.81
CA PRO A 11 0.95 -13.73 3.99
C PRO A 11 0.38 -15.09 3.63
N THR A 12 0.37 -15.98 4.60
CA THR A 12 -0.32 -17.24 4.43
C THR A 12 -1.82 -17.00 4.34
N PRO A 13 -2.60 -17.95 3.83
CA PRO A 13 -4.05 -17.77 3.78
C PRO A 13 -4.65 -17.47 5.16
N ALA A 14 -4.13 -18.08 6.21
CA ALA A 14 -4.62 -17.82 7.55
C ALA A 14 -4.29 -16.40 7.99
N GLU A 15 -3.08 -15.94 7.69
CA GLU A 15 -2.68 -14.59 8.04
C GLU A 15 -3.49 -13.56 7.27
N ARG A 16 -3.76 -13.85 6.01
CA ARG A 16 -4.55 -12.93 5.20
C ARG A 16 -5.98 -12.85 5.73
N GLN A 17 -6.58 -13.98 6.09
CA GLN A 17 -7.93 -14.00 6.63
C GLN A 17 -8.00 -13.22 7.94
N ASP A 18 -7.01 -13.36 8.79
CA ASP A 18 -6.96 -12.64 10.04
C ASP A 18 -6.85 -11.13 9.80
N ALA A 19 -6.02 -10.73 8.83
CA ALA A 19 -5.89 -9.31 8.48
C ALA A 19 -7.20 -8.76 7.92
N LEU A 20 -7.89 -9.53 7.08
CA LEU A 20 -9.19 -9.11 6.55
C LEU A 20 -10.18 -8.89 7.68
N SER A 21 -10.23 -9.80 8.64
CA SER A 21 -11.15 -9.68 9.75
C SER A 21 -10.86 -8.44 10.58
N ARG A 22 -9.59 -8.15 10.82
CA ARG A 22 -9.23 -6.94 11.59
C ARG A 22 -9.63 -5.67 10.87
N LEU A 23 -9.41 -5.64 9.56
CA LEU A 23 -9.82 -4.46 8.78
C LEU A 23 -11.32 -4.27 8.85
N GLU A 24 -12.09 -5.35 8.77
CA GLU A 24 -13.53 -5.25 8.79
C GLU A 24 -14.05 -4.86 10.15
N GLU A 25 -13.34 -5.16 11.21
CA GLU A 25 -13.72 -4.73 12.55
C GLU A 25 -13.52 -3.24 12.76
N HIS A 26 -12.56 -2.65 12.08
CA HIS A 26 -12.19 -1.26 12.34
C HIS A 26 -12.67 -0.29 11.26
N HIS A 27 -13.17 -0.81 10.14
CA HIS A 27 -13.60 0.02 9.02
C HIS A 27 -14.89 -0.51 8.43
N ASP A 28 -15.77 0.40 8.06
CA ASP A 28 -17.00 0.04 7.37
C ASP A 28 -16.80 0.23 5.88
N PHE A 29 -16.58 -0.85 5.17
CA PHE A 29 -16.37 -0.78 3.73
C PHE A 29 -17.70 -0.70 2.99
N PRO A 30 -17.79 0.03 1.87
CA PRO A 30 -16.72 0.84 1.28
C PRO A 30 -16.43 2.10 2.09
N CYS A 31 -15.17 2.53 2.07
CA CYS A 31 -14.79 3.72 2.80
C CYS A 31 -13.51 4.31 2.21
N VAL A 32 -13.18 5.51 2.64
CA VAL A 32 -11.89 6.10 2.29
C VAL A 32 -10.84 5.51 3.21
N TYR A 33 -9.76 5.03 2.61
CA TYR A 33 -8.66 4.42 3.35
C TYR A 33 -7.37 5.13 3.00
N MET A 34 -6.53 5.35 4.00
CA MET A 34 -5.26 6.02 3.79
C MET A 34 -4.13 4.99 3.71
N PHE A 35 -3.42 5.04 2.58
CA PHE A 35 -2.22 4.23 2.39
C PHE A 35 -1.00 5.14 2.50
N LYS A 36 0.03 4.68 3.18
CA LYS A 36 1.25 5.47 3.32
C LYS A 36 2.45 4.59 3.05
N ALA A 37 3.25 4.99 2.09
CA ALA A 37 4.44 4.27 1.68
C ALA A 37 5.64 5.20 1.78
N ILE A 38 6.72 4.70 2.36
CA ILE A 38 7.95 5.45 2.48
C ILE A 38 9.01 4.73 1.68
N GLY A 39 9.67 5.45 0.80
CA GLY A 39 10.71 4.87 -0.04
C GLY A 39 11.82 5.86 -0.28
N TYR A 40 12.79 5.45 -1.10
CA TYR A 40 13.87 6.34 -1.46
C TYR A 40 13.36 7.44 -2.37
N ASN A 41 13.88 8.65 -2.16
CA ASN A 41 13.45 9.81 -2.91
C ASN A 41 14.15 9.85 -4.25
N SER A 42 13.67 9.04 -5.19
CA SER A 42 14.29 8.88 -6.50
C SER A 42 13.71 9.82 -7.54
N GLY A 43 12.67 10.56 -7.19
CA GLY A 43 11.98 11.40 -8.15
C GLY A 43 10.84 10.71 -8.85
N GLU A 44 10.76 9.39 -8.77
CA GLU A 44 9.71 8.62 -9.41
C GLU A 44 8.88 7.80 -8.43
N PHE A 45 9.28 7.78 -7.17
CA PHE A 45 8.64 6.90 -6.20
C PHE A 45 7.16 7.21 -6.02
N ALA A 46 6.81 8.49 -6.00
CA ALA A 46 5.41 8.88 -5.83
C ALA A 46 4.55 8.34 -6.96
N GLN A 47 5.05 8.40 -8.19
CA GLN A 47 4.32 7.88 -9.32
C GLN A 47 4.24 6.36 -9.29
N GLU A 48 5.31 5.71 -8.85
CA GLU A 48 5.31 4.26 -8.71
C GLU A 48 4.29 3.80 -7.68
N VAL A 49 4.19 4.52 -6.57
CA VAL A 49 3.20 4.21 -5.54
C VAL A 49 1.79 4.38 -6.11
N ARG A 50 1.55 5.48 -6.81
CA ARG A 50 0.25 5.71 -7.42
C ARG A 50 -0.11 4.63 -8.41
N GLN A 51 0.82 4.25 -9.27
CA GLN A 51 0.57 3.22 -10.26
C GLN A 51 0.28 1.86 -9.62
N ALA A 52 1.00 1.54 -8.53
CA ALA A 52 0.76 0.30 -7.82
C ALA A 52 -0.67 0.27 -7.25
N ALA A 53 -1.09 1.37 -6.64
CA ALA A 53 -2.45 1.43 -6.12
C ALA A 53 -3.48 1.37 -7.23
N GLU A 54 -3.23 2.05 -8.34
CA GLU A 54 -4.16 2.05 -9.46
C GLU A 54 -4.28 0.68 -10.12
N SER A 55 -3.24 -0.13 -10.03
CA SER A 55 -3.31 -1.47 -10.60
C SER A 55 -4.34 -2.34 -9.90
N VAL A 56 -4.68 -2.00 -8.67
CA VAL A 56 -5.68 -2.71 -7.88
C VAL A 56 -7.02 -2.00 -7.91
N LEU A 57 -7.00 -0.68 -7.74
CA LEU A 57 -8.22 0.09 -7.51
C LEU A 57 -8.77 0.77 -8.75
N GLY A 58 -7.99 0.79 -9.84
CA GLY A 58 -8.35 1.57 -11.00
C GLY A 58 -7.88 3.01 -10.86
N PRO A 59 -8.18 3.86 -11.84
CA PRO A 59 -7.64 5.22 -11.85
C PRO A 59 -8.01 6.00 -10.59
N ILE A 60 -7.02 6.67 -10.03
CA ILE A 60 -7.20 7.55 -8.89
C ILE A 60 -7.32 8.96 -9.43
N MET A 61 -8.52 9.53 -9.33
CA MET A 61 -8.81 10.82 -9.94
C MET A 61 -9.64 11.67 -9.00
N GLY A 62 -9.66 12.95 -9.29
CA GLY A 62 -10.56 13.87 -8.63
C GLY A 62 -10.24 14.06 -7.16
N LYS A 63 -11.12 13.57 -6.33
CA LYS A 63 -10.99 13.78 -4.89
C LYS A 63 -9.93 12.94 -4.24
N ASP A 64 -9.53 11.86 -4.89
CA ASP A 64 -8.52 11.00 -4.32
C ASP A 64 -7.21 11.74 -4.38
N GLU A 65 -6.51 11.76 -3.26
CA GLU A 65 -5.31 12.57 -3.15
C GLU A 65 -4.08 11.71 -3.03
N VAL A 66 -3.09 12.06 -3.84
CA VAL A 66 -1.76 11.49 -3.71
C VAL A 66 -0.86 12.62 -3.26
N ARG A 67 -0.35 12.51 -2.05
CA ARG A 67 0.50 13.55 -1.46
C ARG A 67 1.86 12.96 -1.16
N SER A 68 2.89 13.75 -1.31
CA SER A 68 4.22 13.29 -1.00
C SER A 68 4.94 14.33 -0.16
N ARG A 69 5.83 13.84 0.72
CA ARG A 69 6.58 14.70 1.60
C ARG A 69 7.97 14.13 1.77
N PRO A 70 9.02 14.89 1.39
CA PRO A 70 10.38 14.40 1.58
C PRO A 70 10.78 14.44 3.05
N SER A 71 11.72 13.57 3.42
CA SER A 71 12.30 13.62 4.75
C SER A 71 13.18 14.86 4.87
N SER A 72 13.62 15.15 6.10
CA SER A 72 14.40 16.35 6.36
C SER A 72 15.68 16.41 5.57
N ALA A 73 16.24 15.27 5.19
CA ALA A 73 17.47 15.23 4.40
C ALA A 73 17.22 14.92 2.94
N ASP A 74 15.95 14.91 2.52
CA ASP A 74 15.55 14.56 1.15
C ASP A 74 15.97 13.16 0.74
N LYS A 75 16.29 12.31 1.69
CA LYS A 75 16.73 10.97 1.39
C LYS A 75 15.55 10.04 1.12
N TYR A 76 14.47 10.24 1.85
CA TYR A 76 13.27 9.42 1.74
C TYR A 76 12.09 10.26 1.35
N LEU A 77 11.11 9.62 0.76
CA LEU A 77 9.86 10.27 0.38
C LEU A 77 8.71 9.48 0.97
N ALA A 78 7.84 10.17 1.69
CA ALA A 78 6.62 9.57 2.21
C ALA A 78 5.48 9.92 1.27
N VAL A 79 4.81 8.91 0.74
CA VAL A 79 3.69 9.10 -0.18
C VAL A 79 2.44 8.63 0.51
N THR A 80 1.43 9.49 0.54
CA THR A 80 0.15 9.18 1.17
C THR A 80 -0.93 9.21 0.11
N ILE A 81 -1.76 8.17 0.09
CA ILE A 81 -2.89 8.09 -0.83
C ILE A 81 -4.16 7.93 0.00
N ASP A 82 -5.08 8.87 -0.14
CA ASP A 82 -6.41 8.76 0.45
C ASP A 82 -7.37 8.43 -0.69
N THR A 83 -7.88 7.22 -0.69
CA THR A 83 -8.75 6.79 -1.78
C THR A 83 -9.82 5.85 -1.27
N GLN A 84 -10.93 5.82 -1.97
CA GLN A 84 -12.02 4.94 -1.60
C GLN A 84 -11.72 3.51 -1.99
N VAL A 85 -11.94 2.59 -1.05
CA VAL A 85 -11.79 1.17 -1.30
C VAL A 85 -13.13 0.49 -1.05
N GLU A 86 -13.38 -0.58 -1.79
CA GLU A 86 -14.66 -1.26 -1.74
C GLU A 86 -14.69 -2.37 -0.69
N SER A 87 -13.53 -2.92 -0.34
CA SER A 87 -13.49 -4.06 0.55
C SER A 87 -12.13 -4.15 1.23
N SER A 88 -12.09 -4.91 2.31
CA SER A 88 -10.83 -5.19 3.00
C SER A 88 -9.85 -5.92 2.09
N SER A 89 -10.36 -6.74 1.19
CA SER A 89 -9.51 -7.45 0.24
C SER A 89 -8.71 -6.47 -0.63
N GLN A 90 -9.35 -5.40 -1.09
CA GLN A 90 -8.64 -4.39 -1.88
C GLN A 90 -7.53 -3.72 -1.08
N VAL A 91 -7.76 -3.48 0.20
CA VAL A 91 -6.71 -2.89 1.04
C VAL A 91 -5.47 -3.77 1.04
N LEU A 92 -5.65 -5.06 1.22
CA LEU A 92 -4.51 -5.98 1.25
C LEU A 92 -3.86 -6.10 -0.11
N ASP A 93 -4.65 -6.09 -1.17
CA ASP A 93 -4.09 -6.17 -2.52
C ASP A 93 -3.23 -4.95 -2.83
N VAL A 94 -3.66 -3.77 -2.38
CA VAL A 94 -2.85 -2.57 -2.55
C VAL A 94 -1.54 -2.71 -1.79
N TYR A 95 -1.59 -3.19 -0.54
CA TYR A 95 -0.37 -3.38 0.22
C TYR A 95 0.59 -4.35 -0.47
N GLU A 96 0.06 -5.42 -1.06
CA GLU A 96 0.91 -6.37 -1.77
C GLU A 96 1.55 -5.73 -3.00
N ALA A 97 0.78 -4.91 -3.73
CA ALA A 97 1.35 -4.21 -4.87
C ALA A 97 2.43 -3.23 -4.45
N LEU A 98 2.23 -2.53 -3.32
CA LEU A 98 3.23 -1.61 -2.83
C LEU A 98 4.49 -2.32 -2.37
N LYS A 99 4.34 -3.50 -1.77
CA LYS A 99 5.51 -4.26 -1.31
C LYS A 99 6.40 -4.71 -2.46
N ALA A 100 5.88 -4.76 -3.66
CA ALA A 100 6.66 -5.17 -4.82
C ALA A 100 7.54 -4.04 -5.36
N LEU A 101 7.39 -2.82 -4.86
CA LEU A 101 8.18 -1.69 -5.35
C LEU A 101 9.60 -1.76 -4.81
N GLU A 102 10.58 -1.65 -5.72
CA GLU A 102 11.97 -1.80 -5.34
C GLU A 102 12.46 -0.71 -4.40
N GLY A 103 11.94 0.49 -4.56
CA GLY A 103 12.37 1.62 -3.74
C GLY A 103 11.71 1.72 -2.40
N LEU A 104 10.80 0.79 -2.09
CA LEU A 104 10.05 0.85 -0.84
C LEU A 104 10.92 0.52 0.35
N VAL A 105 10.82 1.35 1.40
CA VAL A 105 11.51 1.14 2.66
C VAL A 105 10.53 0.68 3.73
N MET A 106 9.35 1.26 3.77
CA MET A 106 8.40 0.98 4.84
C MET A 106 6.98 1.26 4.39
N LEU A 107 6.04 0.46 4.86
CA LEU A 107 4.61 0.74 4.75
C LEU A 107 4.08 1.07 6.13
N ALA A 108 3.22 2.07 6.17
CA ALA A 108 2.61 2.47 7.45
C ALA A 108 1.10 2.32 7.39
#